data_542b658c0d07ab17f10465dda50c6a05
#
_entry.id   542b658c0d07ab17f10465dda50c6a05
#
_cell.length_a   1.000
_cell.length_b   1.000
_cell.length_c   1.000
_cell.angle_alpha   90.00
_cell.angle_beta   90.00
_cell.angle_gamma   90.00
#
_symmetry.space_group_name_H-M   'P 1'
#
loop_
_entity.id
_entity.type
_entity.pdbx_description
1 polymer ?
#
loop_
_entity_poly.entity_id
_entity_poly.type
_entity_poly.pdbx_seq_one_letter_code
_entity_poly.pdbx_strand_id
1 'polypeptide(L)'
;PTDTHFNEAIEIFYNIINGLHAENNKFDLAGTKALIDAEFAQIKGLLEEIRQAGKVEDKVKATIDCRGEKLSIAMMKAWFEARGYSVHIVDPVKQLLAQGGYLESSVDIDESTKRVDAKSIGKDKVVLMAGFTACNDKGELVLLGRNGSDYSAACLAACLDASVCEIWTDVDGVYT
;
A
#
# COMPACT_ATOMS: atom_id res chain seq x y z
N PRO A 1 -7.39 20.81 -16.59
CA PRO A 1 -6.76 20.86 -15.27
C PRO A 1 -6.35 19.48 -14.76
N THR A 2 -7.17 18.45 -15.00
CA THR A 2 -6.93 17.07 -14.52
C THR A 2 -5.68 16.44 -15.13
N ASP A 3 -5.42 16.66 -16.41
CA ASP A 3 -4.27 16.04 -17.10
C ASP A 3 -2.94 16.62 -16.63
N THR A 4 -2.89 17.90 -16.25
CA THR A 4 -1.66 18.55 -15.73
C THR A 4 -1.26 17.92 -14.41
N HIS A 5 -2.16 17.86 -13.42
CA HIS A 5 -1.88 17.27 -12.11
C HIS A 5 -1.59 15.76 -12.17
N PHE A 6 -2.22 15.06 -13.10
CA PHE A 6 -1.98 13.65 -13.34
C PHE A 6 -0.55 13.43 -13.85
N ASN A 7 -0.09 14.25 -14.82
CA ASN A 7 1.27 14.16 -15.32
C ASN A 7 2.31 14.59 -14.28
N GLU A 8 2.04 15.64 -13.50
CA GLU A 8 2.88 16.05 -12.37
C GLU A 8 3.07 14.91 -11.35
N ALA A 9 2.00 14.19 -11.04
CA ALA A 9 2.08 13.04 -10.14
C ALA A 9 2.96 11.92 -10.71
N ILE A 10 2.86 11.58 -12.00
CA ILE A 10 3.72 10.60 -12.65
C ILE A 10 5.20 11.03 -12.58
N GLU A 11 5.48 12.29 -12.87
CA GLU A 11 6.84 12.84 -12.84
C GLU A 11 7.48 12.75 -11.45
N ILE A 12 6.71 12.93 -10.37
CA ILE A 12 7.20 12.74 -9.01
C ILE A 12 7.73 11.31 -8.83
N PHE A 13 6.94 10.30 -9.21
CA PHE A 13 7.36 8.90 -9.11
C PHE A 13 8.58 8.60 -9.99
N TYR A 14 8.64 9.13 -11.21
CA TYR A 14 9.78 8.95 -12.09
C TYR A 14 11.05 9.57 -11.51
N ASN A 15 10.97 10.76 -10.92
CA ASN A 15 12.10 11.39 -10.27
C ASN A 15 12.61 10.56 -9.08
N ILE A 16 11.70 9.98 -8.29
CA ILE A 16 12.08 9.10 -7.17
C ILE A 16 12.84 7.88 -7.69
N ILE A 17 12.28 7.13 -8.65
CA ILE A 17 12.92 5.88 -9.13
C ILE A 17 14.23 6.14 -9.88
N ASN A 18 14.35 7.24 -10.59
CA ASN A 18 15.61 7.67 -11.21
C ASN A 18 16.67 7.99 -10.14
N GLY A 19 16.29 8.67 -9.06
CA GLY A 19 17.17 8.91 -7.92
C GLY A 19 17.65 7.63 -7.25
N LEU A 20 16.73 6.69 -6.98
CA LEU A 20 17.05 5.39 -6.41
C LEU A 20 18.00 4.57 -7.30
N HIS A 21 17.78 4.58 -8.61
CA HIS A 21 18.67 3.91 -9.56
C HIS A 21 20.04 4.59 -9.64
N ALA A 22 20.11 5.92 -9.55
CA ALA A 22 21.38 6.64 -9.53
C ALA A 22 22.20 6.31 -8.27
N GLU A 23 21.56 6.09 -7.12
CA GLU A 23 22.22 5.64 -5.89
C GLU A 23 22.66 4.17 -5.94
N ASN A 24 21.89 3.31 -6.60
CA ASN A 24 22.18 1.89 -6.72
C ASN A 24 21.74 1.36 -8.08
N ASN A 25 22.68 1.12 -8.97
CA ASN A 25 22.43 0.65 -10.34
C ASN A 25 21.81 -0.77 -10.44
N LYS A 26 21.73 -1.49 -9.33
CA LYS A 26 21.00 -2.77 -9.22
C LYS A 26 19.50 -2.57 -9.02
N PHE A 27 19.06 -1.34 -8.74
CA PHE A 27 17.63 -1.04 -8.64
C PHE A 27 16.95 -1.31 -9.98
N ASP A 28 15.87 -2.10 -9.96
CA ASP A 28 15.10 -2.44 -11.15
C ASP A 28 14.27 -1.24 -11.62
N LEU A 29 14.93 -0.31 -12.30
CA LEU A 29 14.30 0.89 -12.85
C LEU A 29 13.23 0.55 -13.89
N ALA A 30 13.53 -0.38 -14.80
CA ALA A 30 12.61 -0.71 -15.90
C ALA A 30 11.34 -1.38 -15.41
N GLY A 31 11.45 -2.39 -14.54
CA GLY A 31 10.31 -3.08 -13.95
C GLY A 31 9.48 -2.16 -13.05
N THR A 32 10.14 -1.33 -12.23
CA THR A 32 9.42 -0.37 -11.37
C THR A 32 8.70 0.69 -12.18
N LYS A 33 9.33 1.21 -13.25
CA LYS A 33 8.67 2.15 -14.17
C LYS A 33 7.45 1.54 -14.83
N ALA A 34 7.54 0.31 -15.32
CA ALA A 34 6.40 -0.39 -15.95
C ALA A 34 5.23 -0.57 -14.96
N LEU A 35 5.50 -0.84 -13.67
CA LEU A 35 4.47 -0.90 -12.63
C LEU A 35 3.81 0.47 -12.40
N ILE A 36 4.58 1.55 -12.35
CA ILE A 36 4.05 2.91 -12.23
C ILE A 36 3.13 3.22 -13.41
N ASP A 37 3.58 2.97 -14.63
CA ASP A 37 2.82 3.21 -15.85
C ASP A 37 1.49 2.43 -15.84
N ALA A 38 1.51 1.17 -15.44
CA ALA A 38 0.31 0.33 -15.35
C ALA A 38 -0.67 0.83 -14.29
N GLU A 39 -0.21 1.24 -13.11
CA GLU A 39 -1.07 1.77 -12.05
C GLU A 39 -1.70 3.12 -12.47
N PHE A 40 -0.93 4.01 -13.07
CA PHE A 40 -1.46 5.28 -13.57
C PHE A 40 -2.45 5.10 -14.73
N ALA A 41 -2.23 4.11 -15.61
CA ALA A 41 -3.20 3.77 -16.64
C ALA A 41 -4.55 3.31 -16.05
N GLN A 42 -4.51 2.50 -14.96
CA GLN A 42 -5.72 2.10 -14.25
C GLN A 42 -6.42 3.29 -13.56
N ILE A 43 -5.66 4.18 -12.90
CA ILE A 43 -6.22 5.39 -12.29
C ILE A 43 -6.92 6.23 -13.36
N LYS A 44 -6.29 6.41 -14.52
CA LYS A 44 -6.87 7.16 -15.64
C LYS A 44 -8.20 6.55 -16.10
N GLY A 45 -8.28 5.22 -16.21
CA GLY A 45 -9.53 4.51 -16.54
C GLY A 45 -10.63 4.78 -15.52
N LEU A 46 -10.31 4.66 -14.21
CA LEU A 46 -11.28 4.93 -13.14
C LEU A 46 -11.75 6.40 -13.12
N LEU A 47 -10.87 7.35 -13.38
CA LEU A 47 -11.24 8.77 -13.46
C LEU A 47 -12.17 9.05 -14.65
N GLU A 48 -11.97 8.36 -15.76
CA GLU A 48 -12.86 8.45 -16.92
C GLU A 48 -14.25 7.85 -16.62
N GLU A 49 -14.31 6.71 -15.94
CA GLU A 49 -15.57 6.11 -15.49
C GLU A 49 -16.34 7.05 -14.54
N ILE A 50 -15.65 7.68 -13.57
CA ILE A 50 -16.23 8.68 -12.69
C ILE A 50 -16.79 9.86 -13.49
N ARG A 51 -16.04 10.34 -14.48
CA ARG A 51 -16.45 11.47 -15.32
C ARG A 51 -17.72 11.14 -16.10
N GLN A 52 -17.84 9.94 -16.63
CA GLN A 52 -19.02 9.48 -17.36
C GLN A 52 -20.23 9.26 -16.45
N ALA A 53 -20.00 8.69 -15.25
CA ALA A 53 -21.05 8.44 -14.27
C ALA A 53 -21.55 9.71 -13.57
N GLY A 54 -20.76 10.78 -13.55
CA GLY A 54 -21.07 12.04 -12.85
C GLY A 54 -21.10 11.93 -11.32
N LYS A 55 -20.66 10.78 -10.77
CA LYS A 55 -20.58 10.53 -9.32
C LYS A 55 -19.39 9.63 -8.99
N VAL A 56 -18.90 9.73 -7.76
CA VAL A 56 -17.86 8.85 -7.23
C VAL A 56 -18.51 7.89 -6.24
N GLU A 57 -18.39 6.60 -6.47
CA GLU A 57 -18.78 5.58 -5.51
C GLU A 57 -17.64 5.31 -4.52
N ASP A 58 -17.97 5.05 -3.25
CA ASP A 58 -16.97 4.84 -2.19
C ASP A 58 -15.99 3.71 -2.52
N LYS A 59 -16.45 2.64 -3.17
CA LYS A 59 -15.59 1.56 -3.66
C LYS A 59 -14.55 2.04 -4.66
N VAL A 60 -14.94 2.87 -5.60
CA VAL A 60 -14.04 3.44 -6.63
C VAL A 60 -13.08 4.41 -5.97
N LYS A 61 -13.58 5.25 -5.04
CA LYS A 61 -12.74 6.15 -4.26
C LYS A 61 -11.69 5.38 -3.48
N ALA A 62 -12.06 4.34 -2.73
CA ALA A 62 -11.12 3.50 -1.99
C ALA A 62 -10.04 2.91 -2.91
N THR A 63 -10.43 2.46 -4.11
CA THR A 63 -9.51 1.89 -5.10
C THR A 63 -8.49 2.91 -5.62
N ILE A 64 -8.87 4.19 -5.75
CA ILE A 64 -7.95 5.25 -6.18
C ILE A 64 -7.04 5.66 -5.02
N ASP A 65 -7.62 5.90 -3.84
CA ASP A 65 -6.89 6.43 -2.67
C ASP A 65 -5.75 5.51 -2.21
N CYS A 66 -5.87 4.19 -2.39
CA CYS A 66 -4.82 3.23 -2.00
C CYS A 66 -3.65 3.11 -3.00
N ARG A 67 -3.72 3.75 -4.18
CA ARG A 67 -2.70 3.54 -5.23
C ARG A 67 -1.32 4.06 -4.85
N GLY A 68 -1.26 5.16 -4.12
CA GLY A 68 0.00 5.69 -3.61
C GLY A 68 0.75 4.69 -2.72
N GLU A 69 0.04 4.06 -1.78
CA GLU A 69 0.59 3.02 -0.90
C GLU A 69 1.12 1.82 -1.70
N LYS A 70 0.36 1.37 -2.69
CA LYS A 70 0.76 0.26 -3.56
C LYS A 70 2.03 0.58 -4.35
N LEU A 71 2.15 1.78 -4.90
CA LEU A 71 3.34 2.23 -5.61
C LEU A 71 4.54 2.38 -4.67
N SER A 72 4.32 2.91 -3.47
CA SER A 72 5.35 3.03 -2.43
C SER A 72 5.95 1.66 -2.09
N ILE A 73 5.10 0.65 -1.84
CA ILE A 73 5.56 -0.72 -1.55
C ILE A 73 6.33 -1.33 -2.72
N ALA A 74 5.92 -1.09 -3.97
CA ALA A 74 6.64 -1.58 -5.14
C ALA A 74 8.06 -0.99 -5.23
N MET A 75 8.20 0.32 -5.01
CA MET A 75 9.50 1.00 -4.98
C MET A 75 10.38 0.52 -3.83
N MET A 76 9.82 0.37 -2.62
CA MET A 76 10.53 -0.14 -1.46
C MET A 76 10.99 -1.58 -1.66
N LYS A 77 10.16 -2.44 -2.25
CA LYS A 77 10.55 -3.81 -2.60
C LYS A 77 11.78 -3.80 -3.52
N ALA A 78 11.72 -3.08 -4.64
CA ALA A 78 12.82 -2.98 -5.59
C ALA A 78 14.10 -2.42 -4.94
N TRP A 79 13.97 -1.47 -4.02
CA TRP A 79 15.08 -0.89 -3.28
C TRP A 79 15.75 -1.88 -2.33
N PHE A 80 14.98 -2.62 -1.53
CA PHE A 80 15.51 -3.65 -0.64
C PHE A 80 16.17 -4.79 -1.42
N GLU A 81 15.54 -5.25 -2.50
CA GLU A 81 16.09 -6.29 -3.36
C GLU A 81 17.41 -5.86 -4.04
N ALA A 82 17.52 -4.60 -4.48
CA ALA A 82 18.75 -4.04 -5.01
C ALA A 82 19.90 -4.02 -3.99
N ARG A 83 19.58 -3.98 -2.70
CA ARG A 83 20.54 -4.07 -1.58
C ARG A 83 20.79 -5.50 -1.10
N GLY A 84 20.19 -6.49 -1.75
CA GLY A 84 20.40 -7.92 -1.45
C GLY A 84 19.51 -8.49 -0.37
N TYR A 85 18.49 -7.74 0.09
CA TYR A 85 17.50 -8.26 1.02
C TYR A 85 16.46 -9.13 0.30
N SER A 86 16.06 -10.22 0.94
CA SER A 86 14.89 -10.98 0.52
C SER A 86 13.61 -10.31 1.04
N VAL A 87 12.66 -10.02 0.16
CA VAL A 87 11.43 -9.31 0.51
C VAL A 87 10.22 -10.24 0.41
N HIS A 88 9.35 -10.18 1.41
CA HIS A 88 8.03 -10.80 1.40
C HIS A 88 6.96 -9.73 1.43
N ILE A 89 6.00 -9.83 0.50
CA ILE A 89 4.85 -8.92 0.44
C ILE A 89 3.65 -9.56 1.12
N VAL A 90 3.14 -8.90 2.15
CA VAL A 90 1.81 -9.17 2.71
C VAL A 90 0.81 -8.35 1.91
N ASP A 91 -0.12 -9.03 1.24
CA ASP A 91 -1.20 -8.37 0.49
C ASP A 91 -2.39 -8.11 1.44
N PRO A 92 -2.62 -6.86 1.87
CA PRO A 92 -3.66 -6.56 2.85
C PRO A 92 -5.07 -6.87 2.31
N VAL A 93 -5.28 -6.83 0.99
CA VAL A 93 -6.58 -7.14 0.38
C VAL A 93 -6.89 -8.63 0.40
N LYS A 94 -5.91 -9.48 0.69
CA LYS A 94 -6.10 -10.93 0.86
C LYS A 94 -6.01 -11.37 2.32
N GLN A 95 -5.22 -10.66 3.12
CA GLN A 95 -4.78 -11.14 4.42
C GLN A 95 -5.35 -10.35 5.60
N LEU A 96 -5.73 -9.08 5.45
CA LEU A 96 -6.40 -8.33 6.50
C LEU A 96 -7.91 -8.27 6.24
N LEU A 97 -8.69 -9.03 7.01
CA LEU A 97 -10.15 -8.92 6.98
C LEU A 97 -10.58 -7.74 7.82
N ALA A 98 -11.48 -6.91 7.27
CA ALA A 98 -12.04 -5.77 7.99
C ALA A 98 -13.56 -5.69 7.79
N GLN A 99 -14.23 -5.10 8.78
CA GLN A 99 -15.68 -4.88 8.81
C GLN A 99 -15.96 -3.38 8.85
N GLY A 100 -16.89 -2.91 8.04
CA GLY A 100 -17.28 -1.50 7.94
C GLY A 100 -17.62 -1.08 6.52
N GLY A 101 -17.52 0.22 6.24
CA GLY A 101 -17.71 0.80 4.91
C GLY A 101 -16.44 0.76 4.06
N TYR A 102 -16.57 1.10 2.78
CA TYR A 102 -15.40 1.12 1.87
C TYR A 102 -14.30 2.11 2.28
N LEU A 103 -14.67 3.22 2.93
CA LEU A 103 -13.72 4.30 3.29
C LEU A 103 -13.29 4.26 4.75
N GLU A 104 -13.98 3.48 5.59
CA GLU A 104 -13.68 3.36 7.01
C GLU A 104 -14.11 1.99 7.50
N SER A 105 -13.14 1.17 7.88
CA SER A 105 -13.33 -0.19 8.35
C SER A 105 -12.39 -0.49 9.51
N SER A 106 -12.77 -1.48 10.32
CA SER A 106 -11.96 -1.99 11.43
C SER A 106 -11.52 -3.42 11.16
N VAL A 107 -10.25 -3.71 11.41
CA VAL A 107 -9.66 -5.04 11.16
C VAL A 107 -10.15 -6.06 12.19
N ASP A 108 -10.56 -7.21 11.72
CA ASP A 108 -10.76 -8.42 12.52
C ASP A 108 -9.41 -9.10 12.70
N ILE A 109 -8.78 -8.91 13.87
CA ILE A 109 -7.44 -9.42 14.17
C ILE A 109 -7.42 -10.95 14.18
N ASP A 110 -8.44 -11.59 14.75
CA ASP A 110 -8.47 -13.05 14.90
C ASP A 110 -8.54 -13.75 13.53
N GLU A 111 -9.38 -13.26 12.64
CA GLU A 111 -9.48 -13.79 11.29
C GLU A 111 -8.26 -13.40 10.42
N SER A 112 -7.75 -12.20 10.59
CA SER A 112 -6.55 -11.75 9.87
C SER A 112 -5.32 -12.55 10.28
N THR A 113 -5.16 -12.88 11.55
CA THR A 113 -4.06 -13.73 12.07
C THR A 113 -4.05 -15.12 11.41
N LYS A 114 -5.22 -15.69 11.14
CA LYS A 114 -5.33 -16.98 10.44
C LYS A 114 -4.94 -16.87 8.95
N ARG A 115 -5.13 -15.70 8.34
CA ARG A 115 -4.81 -15.45 6.94
C ARG A 115 -3.36 -15.03 6.72
N VAL A 116 -2.79 -14.28 7.68
CA VAL A 116 -1.38 -13.91 7.70
C VAL A 116 -0.58 -15.11 8.20
N ASP A 117 -0.14 -15.98 7.29
CA ASP A 117 0.66 -17.16 7.66
C ASP A 117 2.09 -16.75 8.04
N ALA A 118 2.24 -16.29 9.29
CA ALA A 118 3.54 -15.89 9.86
C ALA A 118 4.61 -16.98 9.76
N LYS A 119 4.19 -18.26 9.73
CA LYS A 119 5.12 -19.40 9.65
C LYS A 119 5.70 -19.59 8.25
N SER A 120 4.98 -19.16 7.21
CA SER A 120 5.48 -19.21 5.83
C SER A 120 6.45 -18.06 5.52
N ILE A 121 6.45 -17.01 6.35
CA ILE A 121 7.36 -15.89 6.24
C ILE A 121 8.69 -16.28 6.86
N GLY A 122 9.73 -16.48 6.05
CA GLY A 122 11.07 -16.81 6.56
C GLY A 122 11.63 -15.70 7.46
N LYS A 123 12.35 -16.09 8.53
CA LYS A 123 12.89 -15.16 9.54
C LYS A 123 13.88 -14.11 9.01
N ASP A 124 14.50 -14.38 7.85
CA ASP A 124 15.53 -13.52 7.27
C ASP A 124 14.96 -12.60 6.16
N LYS A 125 13.65 -12.35 6.16
CA LYS A 125 13.00 -11.52 5.16
C LYS A 125 12.58 -10.18 5.71
N VAL A 126 12.68 -9.15 4.85
CA VAL A 126 11.96 -7.89 5.06
C VAL A 126 10.52 -8.12 4.64
N VAL A 127 9.60 -7.88 5.55
CA VAL A 127 8.15 -7.97 5.27
C VAL A 127 7.63 -6.57 4.95
N LEU A 128 6.98 -6.42 3.82
CA LEU A 128 6.35 -5.16 3.41
C LEU A 128 4.86 -5.36 3.22
N MET A 129 4.08 -4.40 3.68
CA MET A 129 2.64 -4.34 3.48
C MET A 129 2.22 -2.91 3.15
N ALA A 130 1.34 -2.74 2.17
CA ALA A 130 0.69 -1.46 1.93
C ALA A 130 -0.19 -1.11 3.13
N GLY A 131 0.06 0.05 3.75
CA GLY A 131 -0.73 0.53 4.87
C GLY A 131 -2.14 0.95 4.46
N PHE A 132 -2.98 1.30 5.45
CA PHE A 132 -4.28 1.94 5.24
C PHE A 132 -5.36 1.06 4.55
N THR A 133 -5.02 -0.12 4.06
CA THR A 133 -5.90 -0.99 3.28
C THR A 133 -6.16 -2.34 3.94
N ALA A 134 -7.32 -2.92 3.62
CA ALA A 134 -7.74 -4.27 4.02
C ALA A 134 -8.75 -4.82 2.98
N CYS A 135 -9.37 -5.96 3.26
CA CYS A 135 -10.51 -6.45 2.49
C CYS A 135 -11.75 -6.64 3.36
N ASN A 136 -12.93 -6.54 2.75
CA ASN A 136 -14.17 -6.95 3.38
C ASN A 136 -14.43 -8.47 3.25
N ASP A 137 -15.56 -8.95 3.75
CA ASP A 137 -16.00 -10.34 3.66
C ASP A 137 -16.21 -10.86 2.22
N LYS A 138 -16.40 -9.93 1.27
CA LYS A 138 -16.53 -10.23 -0.17
C LYS A 138 -15.18 -10.26 -0.90
N GLY A 139 -14.08 -10.00 -0.18
CA GLY A 139 -12.75 -9.89 -0.78
C GLY A 139 -12.51 -8.58 -1.54
N GLU A 140 -13.35 -7.56 -1.32
CA GLU A 140 -13.20 -6.25 -1.95
C GLU A 140 -12.33 -5.35 -1.08
N LEU A 141 -11.54 -4.50 -1.74
CA LEU A 141 -10.69 -3.52 -1.07
C LEU A 141 -11.52 -2.52 -0.27
N VAL A 142 -11.11 -2.30 0.99
CA VAL A 142 -11.63 -1.27 1.89
C VAL A 142 -10.49 -0.50 2.52
N LEU A 143 -10.77 0.73 2.97
CA LEU A 143 -9.82 1.59 3.67
C LEU A 143 -10.09 1.56 5.18
N LEU A 144 -9.04 1.79 5.95
CA LEU A 144 -9.10 1.76 7.42
C LEU A 144 -9.34 3.16 8.04
N GLY A 145 -9.67 4.14 7.20
CA GLY A 145 -9.99 5.49 7.65
C GLY A 145 -8.76 6.31 8.03
N ARG A 146 -8.95 7.35 8.86
CA ARG A 146 -7.88 8.26 9.30
C ARG A 146 -6.88 7.51 10.18
N ASN A 147 -5.58 7.83 10.02
CA ASN A 147 -4.46 7.13 10.67
C ASN A 147 -4.42 5.62 10.34
N GLY A 148 -5.01 5.23 9.21
CA GLY A 148 -5.13 3.84 8.81
C GLY A 148 -3.79 3.13 8.58
N SER A 149 -2.72 3.85 8.22
CA SER A 149 -1.38 3.26 8.06
C SER A 149 -0.79 2.81 9.40
N ASP A 150 -0.85 3.65 10.44
CA ASP A 150 -0.40 3.30 11.80
C ASP A 150 -1.25 2.16 12.37
N TYR A 151 -2.57 2.24 12.17
CA TYR A 151 -3.48 1.19 12.58
C TYR A 151 -3.19 -0.14 11.88
N SER A 152 -2.97 -0.13 10.56
CA SER A 152 -2.63 -1.36 9.82
C SER A 152 -1.27 -1.93 10.23
N ALA A 153 -0.29 -1.08 10.58
CA ALA A 153 1.00 -1.52 11.10
C ALA A 153 0.83 -2.24 12.45
N ALA A 154 0.03 -1.68 13.37
CA ALA A 154 -0.30 -2.31 14.64
C ALA A 154 -1.06 -3.64 14.45
N CYS A 155 -2.01 -3.69 13.51
CA CYS A 155 -2.73 -4.92 13.17
C CYS A 155 -1.79 -5.99 12.63
N LEU A 156 -0.89 -5.64 11.70
CA LEU A 156 0.09 -6.59 11.17
C LEU A 156 1.05 -7.08 12.26
N ALA A 157 1.51 -6.18 13.13
CA ALA A 157 2.36 -6.55 14.25
C ALA A 157 1.67 -7.57 15.17
N ALA A 158 0.39 -7.38 15.48
CA ALA A 158 -0.41 -8.32 16.24
C ALA A 158 -0.58 -9.67 15.51
N CYS A 159 -0.88 -9.65 14.21
CA CYS A 159 -1.01 -10.88 13.41
C CYS A 159 0.30 -11.69 13.32
N LEU A 160 1.45 -11.01 13.37
CA LEU A 160 2.77 -11.63 13.30
C LEU A 160 3.35 -12.00 14.68
N ASP A 161 2.63 -11.73 15.78
CA ASP A 161 3.13 -11.84 17.15
C ASP A 161 4.48 -11.12 17.34
N ALA A 162 4.56 -9.88 16.81
CA ALA A 162 5.76 -9.07 16.85
C ALA A 162 6.05 -8.60 18.27
N SER A 163 7.31 -8.66 18.69
CA SER A 163 7.74 -8.20 20.01
C SER A 163 7.68 -6.67 20.18
N VAL A 164 7.75 -5.93 19.08
CA VAL A 164 7.75 -4.45 19.06
C VAL A 164 7.03 -3.97 17.82
N CYS A 165 6.24 -2.91 17.96
CA CYS A 165 5.71 -2.12 16.85
C CYS A 165 6.18 -0.67 17.03
N GLU A 166 6.98 -0.17 16.11
CA GLU A 166 7.46 1.21 16.12
C GLU A 166 6.71 2.02 15.08
N ILE A 167 6.15 3.16 15.48
CA ILE A 167 5.49 4.11 14.58
C ILE A 167 6.45 5.28 14.34
N TRP A 168 6.94 5.37 13.12
CA TRP A 168 7.83 6.44 12.68
C TRP A 168 7.01 7.53 12.00
N THR A 169 7.02 8.73 12.57
CA THR A 169 6.20 9.87 12.14
C THR A 169 6.96 11.18 12.34
N ASP A 170 6.42 12.27 11.84
CA ASP A 170 6.95 13.62 11.94
C ASP A 170 6.53 14.36 13.23
N VAL A 171 5.89 13.68 14.16
CA VAL A 171 5.53 14.21 15.48
C VAL A 171 6.29 13.48 16.59
N ASP A 172 6.46 14.15 17.76
CA ASP A 172 7.28 13.64 18.85
C ASP A 172 6.67 12.45 19.62
N GLY A 173 5.41 12.12 19.34
CA GLY A 173 4.73 10.99 19.99
C GLY A 173 3.22 11.14 20.04
N VAL A 174 2.59 10.27 20.83
CA VAL A 174 1.15 10.30 21.08
C VAL A 174 0.90 11.19 22.30
N TYR A 175 0.03 12.18 22.12
CA TYR A 175 -0.37 13.11 23.17
C TYR A 175 -1.78 12.76 23.66
N THR A 176 -2.00 12.93 24.95
CA THR A 176 -3.28 12.76 25.63
C THR A 176 -3.99 14.10 25.81
#